data_d93e9bb7ffcd36e8b3acc553a3a73a83
#
_entry.id   d93e9bb7ffcd36e8b3acc553a3a73a83
#
_cell.length_a   1.000
_cell.length_b   1.000
_cell.length_c   1.000
_cell.angle_alpha   90.00
_cell.angle_beta   90.00
_cell.angle_gamma   90.00
#
_symmetry.space_group_name_H-M   'P 1'
#
loop_
_entity.id
_entity.type
_entity.pdbx_description
1 polymer ?
#
loop_
_entity_poly.entity_id
_entity_poly.type
_entity_poly.pdbx_seq_one_letter_code
_entity_poly.pdbx_strand_id
1 'polypeptide(L)'
;MKGEYYVADCWVTGDELDVWFDANANWVMTENELDSIDQLVPAVYTGSRNSNYSSWVVTDVFVLTYPQHPTESVIQVKQGNLRFALYFSQEGGLLHERDITNGDDTNWPVME
;
A
#
# COMPACT_ATOMS: atom_id res chain seq x y z
N MET A 1 -4.59 -1.13 -16.37
CA MET A 1 -5.59 -1.63 -15.45
C MET A 1 -5.88 -3.09 -15.72
N LYS A 2 -6.14 -3.84 -14.71
CA LYS A 2 -6.32 -5.28 -14.82
C LYS A 2 -7.80 -5.60 -14.81
N GLY A 3 -8.31 -6.04 -15.93
CA GLY A 3 -9.72 -6.38 -16.06
C GLY A 3 -10.60 -5.16 -15.93
N GLU A 4 -11.82 -5.39 -15.56
CA GLU A 4 -12.80 -4.33 -15.39
C GLU A 4 -13.16 -4.21 -13.93
N TYR A 5 -12.77 -3.09 -13.33
CA TYR A 5 -13.01 -2.82 -11.93
C TYR A 5 -13.63 -1.46 -11.78
N TYR A 6 -14.39 -1.30 -10.72
CA TYR A 6 -14.99 -0.03 -10.35
C TYR A 6 -14.34 0.44 -9.06
N VAL A 7 -14.00 1.71 -8.99
CA VAL A 7 -13.37 2.28 -7.81
C VAL A 7 -14.27 3.36 -7.27
N ALA A 8 -14.58 3.28 -5.99
CA ALA A 8 -15.35 4.30 -5.29
C ALA A 8 -14.43 5.01 -4.31
N ASP A 9 -14.35 6.34 -4.42
CA ASP A 9 -13.60 7.16 -3.48
C ASP A 9 -14.51 7.51 -2.32
N CYS A 10 -14.04 7.28 -1.11
CA CYS A 10 -14.81 7.55 0.10
C CYS A 10 -13.96 8.27 1.12
N TRP A 11 -14.60 9.07 1.96
CA TRP A 11 -13.95 9.66 3.12
C TRP A 11 -14.64 9.14 4.36
N VAL A 12 -13.88 8.47 5.21
CA VAL A 12 -14.40 7.91 6.45
C VAL A 12 -13.53 8.40 7.59
N THR A 13 -14.11 9.17 8.49
CA THR A 13 -13.42 9.68 9.68
C THR A 13 -12.14 10.41 9.30
N GLY A 14 -12.17 11.16 8.18
CA GLY A 14 -11.01 11.93 7.74
C GLY A 14 -10.02 11.17 6.90
N ASP A 15 -10.22 9.87 6.70
CA ASP A 15 -9.33 9.06 5.87
C ASP A 15 -9.90 8.92 4.47
N GLU A 16 -9.03 8.99 3.48
CA GLU A 16 -9.42 8.77 2.10
C GLU A 16 -9.29 7.28 1.79
N LEU A 17 -10.38 6.68 1.32
CA LEU A 17 -10.42 5.27 0.97
C LEU A 17 -10.81 5.12 -0.49
N ASP A 18 -10.11 4.24 -1.18
CA ASP A 18 -10.51 3.79 -2.51
C ASP A 18 -10.95 2.35 -2.37
N VAL A 19 -12.21 2.09 -2.72
CA VAL A 19 -12.80 0.77 -2.60
C VAL A 19 -13.01 0.22 -4.00
N TRP A 20 -12.45 -0.95 -4.26
CA TRP A 20 -12.47 -1.56 -5.58
C TRP A 20 -13.47 -2.71 -5.64
N PHE A 21 -14.22 -2.76 -6.73
CA PHE A 21 -15.22 -3.80 -6.99
C PHE A 21 -14.98 -4.41 -8.36
N ASP A 22 -15.27 -5.70 -8.51
CA ASP A 22 -15.16 -6.32 -9.81
C ASP A 22 -16.43 -6.02 -10.64
N ALA A 23 -16.49 -6.58 -11.84
CA ALA A 23 -17.60 -6.31 -12.77
C ALA A 23 -18.95 -6.80 -12.22
N ASN A 24 -18.94 -7.70 -11.24
CA ASN A 24 -20.14 -8.22 -10.61
C ASN A 24 -20.47 -7.51 -9.31
N ALA A 25 -19.78 -6.40 -9.03
CA ALA A 25 -19.98 -5.60 -7.82
C ALA A 25 -19.54 -6.32 -6.55
N ASN A 26 -18.64 -7.29 -6.66
CA ASN A 26 -18.03 -7.91 -5.49
C ASN A 26 -16.83 -7.09 -5.03
N TRP A 27 -16.71 -6.94 -3.71
CA TRP A 27 -15.59 -6.20 -3.14
C TRP A 27 -14.29 -6.95 -3.40
N VAL A 28 -13.31 -6.23 -3.95
CA VAL A 28 -12.02 -6.81 -4.29
C VAL A 28 -10.93 -6.33 -3.35
N MET A 29 -10.98 -5.05 -2.98
CA MET A 29 -9.89 -4.48 -2.18
C MET A 29 -10.27 -3.09 -1.72
N THR A 30 -9.71 -2.68 -0.59
CA THR A 30 -9.79 -1.30 -0.12
C THR A 30 -8.38 -0.77 0.08
N GLU A 31 -8.14 0.40 -0.44
CA GLU A 31 -6.87 1.11 -0.29
C GLU A 31 -7.11 2.31 0.62
N ASN A 32 -6.34 2.39 1.71
CA ASN A 32 -6.37 3.53 2.61
C ASN A 32 -5.04 4.24 2.51
N GLU A 33 -5.05 5.46 2.00
CA GLU A 33 -3.83 6.26 1.89
C GLU A 33 -3.64 7.04 3.17
N LEU A 34 -2.46 6.91 3.78
CA LEU A 34 -2.12 7.55 5.03
C LEU A 34 -1.16 8.69 4.79
N ASP A 35 -1.10 9.62 5.76
CA ASP A 35 -0.23 10.79 5.63
C ASP A 35 1.21 10.49 6.02
N SER A 36 1.43 9.52 6.89
CA SER A 36 2.79 9.20 7.34
C SER A 36 2.85 7.78 7.88
N ILE A 37 4.09 7.27 8.00
CA ILE A 37 4.31 5.92 8.54
C ILE A 37 3.95 5.85 10.02
N ASP A 38 3.84 6.98 10.70
CA ASP A 38 3.45 6.99 12.12
C ASP A 38 2.03 6.49 12.33
N GLN A 39 1.22 6.48 11.28
CA GLN A 39 -0.16 6.02 11.35
C GLN A 39 -0.28 4.52 11.14
N LEU A 40 0.80 3.84 10.78
CA LEU A 40 0.80 2.39 10.62
C LEU A 40 0.81 1.70 11.96
N VAL A 41 0.44 0.40 11.97
CA VAL A 41 0.53 -0.37 13.20
C VAL A 41 1.99 -0.39 13.67
N PRO A 42 2.24 -0.45 14.98
CA PRO A 42 3.61 -0.32 15.48
C PRO A 42 4.60 -1.33 14.92
N ALA A 43 4.16 -2.56 14.67
CA ALA A 43 5.06 -3.58 14.13
C ALA A 43 5.55 -3.21 12.74
N VAL A 44 4.68 -2.63 11.90
CA VAL A 44 5.07 -2.22 10.56
C VAL A 44 5.99 -1.00 10.61
N TYR A 45 5.67 -0.06 11.48
CA TYR A 45 6.53 1.11 11.67
C TYR A 45 7.95 0.65 12.06
N THR A 46 8.04 -0.23 13.05
CA THR A 46 9.34 -0.74 13.50
C THR A 46 10.05 -1.50 12.39
N GLY A 47 9.31 -2.33 11.64
CA GLY A 47 9.90 -3.07 10.53
C GLY A 47 10.48 -2.16 9.46
N SER A 48 9.78 -1.08 9.13
CA SER A 48 10.28 -0.14 8.13
C SER A 48 11.52 0.58 8.62
N ARG A 49 11.58 0.94 9.91
CA ARG A 49 12.73 1.64 10.47
C ARG A 49 13.94 0.74 10.58
N ASN A 50 13.73 -0.57 10.64
CA ASN A 50 14.83 -1.53 10.71
C ASN A 50 15.19 -2.12 9.35
N SER A 51 14.53 -1.70 8.29
CA SER A 51 14.81 -2.19 6.95
C SER A 51 16.01 -1.48 6.34
N ASN A 52 16.47 -2.03 5.22
CA ASN A 52 17.55 -1.41 4.46
C ASN A 52 17.15 -0.06 3.85
N TYR A 53 15.89 0.29 3.94
CA TYR A 53 15.35 1.51 3.35
C TYR A 53 15.04 2.58 4.40
N SER A 54 15.52 2.40 5.62
CA SER A 54 15.17 3.32 6.71
C SER A 54 15.64 4.75 6.47
N SER A 55 16.70 4.92 5.65
CA SER A 55 17.23 6.26 5.35
C SER A 55 16.62 6.86 4.09
N TRP A 56 15.75 6.10 3.37
CA TRP A 56 15.11 6.61 2.17
C TRP A 56 13.95 7.52 2.54
N VAL A 57 13.60 8.43 1.64
CA VAL A 57 12.49 9.35 1.86
C VAL A 57 11.18 8.61 1.57
N VAL A 58 10.26 8.65 2.52
CA VAL A 58 8.93 8.07 2.33
C VAL A 58 8.10 9.05 1.50
N THR A 59 7.56 8.57 0.40
CA THR A 59 6.73 9.41 -0.47
C THR A 59 5.25 9.12 -0.32
N ASP A 60 4.88 7.86 -0.09
CA ASP A 60 3.47 7.47 0.03
C ASP A 60 3.35 6.29 0.97
N VAL A 61 2.21 6.20 1.66
CA VAL A 61 1.93 5.12 2.59
C VAL A 61 0.49 4.67 2.39
N PHE A 62 0.30 3.36 2.23
CA PHE A 62 -1.01 2.78 1.99
C PHE A 62 -1.23 1.58 2.88
N VAL A 63 -2.50 1.32 3.22
CA VAL A 63 -2.91 0.06 3.84
C VAL A 63 -3.91 -0.59 2.90
N LEU A 64 -3.63 -1.83 2.53
CA LEU A 64 -4.46 -2.57 1.58
C LEU A 64 -5.17 -3.71 2.31
N THR A 65 -6.49 -3.74 2.15
CA THR A 65 -7.33 -4.76 2.78
C THR A 65 -8.05 -5.53 1.68
N TYR A 66 -7.99 -6.85 1.74
CA TYR A 66 -8.66 -7.72 0.77
C TYR A 66 -9.48 -8.77 1.48
N PRO A 67 -10.50 -9.33 0.79
CA PRO A 67 -11.22 -10.46 1.35
C PRO A 67 -10.31 -11.68 1.44
N GLN A 68 -10.33 -12.36 2.57
CA GLN A 68 -9.62 -13.63 2.77
C GLN A 68 -8.12 -13.55 2.59
N HIS A 69 -7.56 -12.36 2.77
CA HIS A 69 -6.12 -12.14 2.72
C HIS A 69 -5.71 -11.29 3.89
N PRO A 70 -4.49 -11.50 4.40
CA PRO A 70 -3.99 -10.60 5.43
C PRO A 70 -3.86 -9.17 4.89
N THR A 71 -4.11 -8.22 5.77
CA THR A 71 -3.90 -6.82 5.44
C THR A 71 -2.41 -6.56 5.23
N GLU A 72 -2.08 -5.72 4.26
CA GLU A 72 -0.70 -5.37 3.96
C GLU A 72 -0.53 -3.87 4.02
N SER A 73 0.65 -3.43 4.44
CA SER A 73 1.02 -2.03 4.40
C SER A 73 2.04 -1.84 3.30
N VAL A 74 1.86 -0.78 2.51
CA VAL A 74 2.76 -0.47 1.41
C VAL A 74 3.39 0.88 1.68
N ILE A 75 4.71 0.93 1.67
CA ILE A 75 5.46 2.16 1.87
C ILE A 75 6.27 2.41 0.62
N GLN A 76 6.01 3.53 -0.05
CA GLN A 76 6.79 3.91 -1.21
C GLN A 76 7.92 4.82 -0.76
N VAL A 77 9.12 4.52 -1.18
CA VAL A 77 10.32 5.23 -0.75
C VAL A 77 11.14 5.67 -1.95
N LYS A 78 11.97 6.67 -1.73
CA LYS A 78 12.77 7.28 -2.79
C LYS A 78 14.15 7.59 -2.27
N GLN A 79 15.16 7.35 -3.11
CA GLN A 79 16.52 7.80 -2.85
C GLN A 79 17.16 8.13 -4.19
N GLY A 80 17.53 9.41 -4.38
CA GLY A 80 18.06 9.86 -5.65
C GLY A 80 17.04 9.63 -6.76
N ASN A 81 17.39 8.88 -7.77
CA ASN A 81 16.50 8.56 -8.89
C ASN A 81 15.78 7.24 -8.73
N LEU A 82 15.98 6.56 -7.61
CA LEU A 82 15.38 5.24 -7.39
C LEU A 82 14.14 5.37 -6.54
N ARG A 83 13.11 4.59 -6.90
CA ARG A 83 11.87 4.51 -6.14
C ARG A 83 11.48 3.05 -5.99
N PHE A 84 11.06 2.70 -4.79
CA PHE A 84 10.65 1.33 -4.48
C PHE A 84 9.35 1.34 -3.71
N ALA A 85 8.52 0.32 -3.91
CA ALA A 85 7.35 0.05 -3.10
C ALA A 85 7.66 -1.15 -2.22
N LEU A 86 7.52 -0.99 -0.92
CA LEU A 86 7.84 -2.01 0.06
C LEU A 86 6.53 -2.52 0.65
N TYR A 87 6.33 -3.83 0.60
CA TYR A 87 5.10 -4.47 1.06
C TYR A 87 5.40 -5.19 2.37
N PHE A 88 4.71 -4.78 3.43
CA PHE A 88 4.91 -5.34 4.77
C PHE A 88 3.67 -6.07 5.24
N SER A 89 3.89 -7.19 5.93
CA SER A 89 2.81 -7.81 6.69
C SER A 89 2.51 -6.98 7.92
N GLN A 90 1.37 -7.22 8.56
CA GLN A 90 1.01 -6.47 9.76
C GLN A 90 1.90 -6.82 10.95
N GLU A 91 2.68 -7.89 10.85
CA GLU A 91 3.68 -8.24 11.87
C GLU A 91 5.00 -7.50 11.65
N GLY A 92 5.11 -6.73 10.57
CA GLY A 92 6.31 -5.96 10.29
C GLY A 92 7.32 -6.67 9.42
N GLY A 93 6.98 -7.81 8.85
CA GLY A 93 7.86 -8.52 7.94
C GLY A 93 7.77 -7.96 6.54
N LEU A 94 8.92 -7.76 5.91
CA LEU A 94 8.97 -7.27 4.53
C LEU A 94 8.65 -8.44 3.60
N LEU A 95 7.52 -8.35 2.92
CA LEU A 95 7.04 -9.44 2.06
C LEU A 95 7.70 -9.39 0.69
N HIS A 96 7.75 -8.21 0.08
CA HIS A 96 8.48 -8.04 -1.17
C HIS A 96 8.72 -6.57 -1.44
N GLU A 97 9.60 -6.32 -2.40
CA GLU A 97 10.00 -4.99 -2.84
C GLU A 97 9.78 -4.92 -4.33
N ARG A 98 9.27 -3.79 -4.81
CA ARG A 98 9.07 -3.58 -6.23
C ARG A 98 9.74 -2.30 -6.65
N ASP A 99 10.47 -2.37 -7.75
CA ASP A 99 11.10 -1.19 -8.33
C ASP A 99 10.05 -0.42 -9.10
N ILE A 100 9.74 0.79 -8.64
CA ILE A 100 8.74 1.64 -9.30
C ILE A 100 9.38 2.91 -9.83
N THR A 101 10.70 2.85 -10.10
CA THR A 101 11.44 4.01 -10.56
C THR A 101 10.84 4.63 -11.82
N ASN A 102 10.33 3.81 -12.73
CA ASN A 102 9.80 4.25 -14.00
C ASN A 102 8.28 4.32 -14.04
N GLY A 103 7.63 4.23 -12.89
CA GLY A 103 6.18 4.33 -12.86
C GLY A 103 5.64 4.04 -11.49
N ASP A 104 4.36 4.35 -11.29
CA ASP A 104 3.69 4.09 -10.04
C ASP A 104 3.20 2.67 -9.94
N ASP A 105 3.15 2.17 -8.71
CA ASP A 105 2.68 0.83 -8.42
C ASP A 105 1.34 0.88 -7.69
N THR A 106 0.52 1.86 -8.03
CA THR A 106 -0.78 2.02 -7.38
C THR A 106 -1.91 1.48 -8.23
N ASN A 107 -1.58 0.72 -9.24
CA ASN A 107 -2.57 0.13 -10.15
C ASN A 107 -2.97 -1.24 -9.63
N TRP A 108 -3.48 -1.25 -8.39
CA TRP A 108 -3.99 -2.50 -7.83
C TRP A 108 -5.10 -2.98 -8.78
N PRO A 109 -6.14 -3.64 -8.48
CA PRO A 109 -6.51 -4.16 -7.18
C PRO A 109 -5.89 -5.49 -6.83
N VAL A 110 -5.35 -6.22 -7.80
CA VAL A 110 -4.86 -7.56 -7.49
C VAL A 110 -3.36 -7.51 -7.36
N MET A 111 -2.90 -7.88 -6.18
CA MET A 111 -1.48 -7.94 -5.87
C MET A 111 -1.10 -9.40 -5.76
N GLU A 112 -0.17 -9.81 -6.54
CA GLU A 112 0.24 -11.21 -6.54
C GLU A 112 1.42 -11.44 -5.67
#